data_3347ee976503c32b964349e66e1f637c
#
_entry.id   3347ee976503c32b964349e66e1f637c
#
_cell.length_a   1.000
_cell.length_b   1.000
_cell.length_c   1.000
_cell.angle_alpha   90.00
_cell.angle_beta   90.00
_cell.angle_gamma   90.00
#
_symmetry.space_group_name_H-M   'P 1'
#
loop_
_entity.id
_entity.type
_entity.pdbx_description
1 polymer ?
#
loop_
_entity_poly.entity_id
_entity_poly.type
_entity_poly.pdbx_seq_one_letter_code
_entity_poly.pdbx_strand_id
1 'polypeptide(L)'
;MMFRNFDDSGPPGHEPRFEPGTLVWHRRYNYRAVVVALDSSCQAPSNWYASNTTQPDQDQPWYHLLVHGSAQTTYAAEQNLEEDLSGQAVEHPLVKYFFKSFKGGKYDRNDELWPSW
;
A
#
# COMPACT_ATOMS: atom_id res chain seq x y z
N MET A 1 30.07 5.19 1.83
CA MET A 1 29.93 4.49 1.78
C MET A 1 29.65 4.42 1.61
N MET A 2 29.64 4.59 1.62
CA MET A 2 29.31 4.06 1.52
C MET A 2 28.75 4.01 1.32
N PHE A 3 28.66 4.42 1.53
CA PHE A 3 28.18 3.94 1.29
C PHE A 3 27.49 3.78 1.22
N ARG A 4 27.25 4.15 1.37
CA ARG A 4 26.64 3.57 1.33
C ARG A 4 26.11 3.46 1.01
N ASN A 5 26.34 3.93 1.13
CA ASN A 5 26.02 3.30 0.89
C ASN A 5 25.65 3.29 0.55
N PHE A 6 25.44 3.68 0.68
CA PHE A 6 25.16 3.16 0.43
C PHE A 6 24.62 3.21 0.10
N ASP A 7 24.63 3.54 0.07
CA ASP A 7 24.21 3.33 -0.18
C ASP A 7 23.67 3.40 -0.41
N ASP A 8 23.14 3.53 -0.31
CA ASP A 8 22.85 3.50 -0.39
C ASP A 8 22.09 3.76 -0.94
N SER A 9 21.89 4.14 -1.20
CA SER A 9 21.17 4.56 -1.87
C SER A 9 20.02 4.27 -2.23
N GLY A 10 19.43 5.14 -2.66
CA GLY A 10 18.24 4.47 -2.89
C GLY A 10 18.32 3.34 -3.86
N PRO A 11 18.64 2.22 -3.40
CA PRO A 11 18.48 1.09 -4.29
C PRO A 11 17.02 0.96 -4.65
N PRO A 12 16.71 0.30 -5.77
CA PRO A 12 15.35 -0.11 -6.04
C PRO A 12 14.81 -0.81 -4.80
N GLY A 13 13.55 -0.61 -4.49
CA GLY A 13 13.00 -1.18 -3.30
C GLY A 13 13.45 -0.48 -2.04
N HIS A 14 13.58 0.84 -2.08
CA HIS A 14 13.83 1.64 -0.89
C HIS A 14 12.78 1.33 0.18
N GLU A 15 13.06 1.77 1.41
CA GLU A 15 12.16 1.50 2.54
C GLU A 15 10.74 2.00 2.24
N PRO A 16 9.73 1.18 2.52
CA PRO A 16 8.34 1.61 2.30
C PRO A 16 8.00 2.81 3.17
N ARG A 17 7.32 3.77 2.58
CA ARG A 17 6.86 4.97 3.29
C ARG A 17 5.63 4.70 4.14
N PHE A 18 4.86 3.67 3.80
CA PHE A 18 3.60 3.38 4.48
C PHE A 18 3.64 1.97 5.04
N GLU A 19 3.25 1.81 6.29
CA GLU A 19 3.16 0.49 6.88
C GLU A 19 1.71 0.03 6.90
N PRO A 20 1.45 -1.28 7.09
CA PRO A 20 0.06 -1.75 7.19
C PRO A 20 -0.69 -1.00 8.29
N GLY A 21 -1.92 -0.62 7.98
CA GLY A 21 -2.75 0.18 8.88
C GLY A 21 -2.76 1.66 8.56
N THR A 22 -1.85 2.12 7.72
CA THR A 22 -1.79 3.54 7.33
C THR A 22 -2.92 3.88 6.37
N LEU A 23 -3.56 5.03 6.61
CA LEU A 23 -4.54 5.57 5.68
C LEU A 23 -3.83 6.29 4.55
N VAL A 24 -4.24 6.00 3.31
CA VAL A 24 -3.62 6.59 2.13
C VAL A 24 -4.68 7.13 1.17
N TRP A 25 -4.22 8.02 0.32
CA TRP A 25 -4.99 8.62 -0.76
C TRP A 25 -4.31 8.27 -2.08
N HIS A 26 -5.08 7.74 -3.04
CA HIS A 26 -4.55 7.46 -4.36
C HIS A 26 -4.70 8.72 -5.21
N ARG A 27 -3.58 9.34 -5.57
CA ARG A 27 -3.58 10.64 -6.24
C ARG A 27 -4.19 10.60 -7.63
N ARG A 28 -3.97 9.51 -8.33
CA ARG A 28 -4.41 9.41 -9.73
C ARG A 28 -5.90 9.09 -9.83
N TYR A 29 -6.39 8.18 -8.99
CA TYR A 29 -7.78 7.73 -9.09
C TYR A 29 -8.68 8.30 -8.01
N ASN A 30 -8.14 9.13 -7.13
CA ASN A 30 -8.91 9.91 -6.16
C ASN A 30 -9.76 9.04 -5.23
N TYR A 31 -9.13 8.10 -4.54
CA TYR A 31 -9.83 7.32 -3.52
C TYR A 31 -9.00 7.20 -2.26
N ARG A 32 -9.70 6.97 -1.15
CA ARG A 32 -9.09 6.71 0.15
C ARG A 32 -9.03 5.21 0.36
N ALA A 33 -8.03 4.78 1.11
CA ALA A 33 -7.86 3.35 1.39
C ALA A 33 -7.02 3.16 2.63
N VAL A 34 -6.99 1.92 3.13
CA VAL A 34 -6.05 1.53 4.17
C VAL A 34 -5.10 0.47 3.61
N VAL A 35 -3.83 0.59 3.96
CA VAL A 35 -2.82 -0.39 3.57
C VAL A 35 -3.02 -1.65 4.41
N VAL A 36 -3.19 -2.80 3.76
CA VAL A 36 -3.34 -4.07 4.46
C VAL A 36 -2.08 -4.93 4.35
N ALA A 37 -1.32 -4.78 3.29
CA ALA A 37 -0.05 -5.49 3.10
C ALA A 37 0.78 -4.75 2.08
N LEU A 38 2.07 -5.07 2.01
CA LEU A 38 2.95 -4.42 1.06
C LEU A 38 4.03 -5.38 0.57
N ASP A 39 4.56 -5.07 -0.59
CA ASP A 39 5.70 -5.75 -1.20
C ASP A 39 6.80 -4.74 -1.47
N SER A 40 8.05 -5.16 -1.37
CA SER A 40 9.19 -4.24 -1.61
C SER A 40 9.31 -3.87 -3.08
N SER A 41 8.73 -4.68 -3.97
CA SER A 41 8.66 -4.41 -5.41
C SER A 41 7.40 -5.08 -5.95
N CYS A 42 7.05 -4.78 -7.19
CA CYS A 42 5.84 -5.33 -7.80
C CYS A 42 5.91 -6.85 -7.90
N GLN A 43 4.98 -7.54 -7.28
CA GLN A 43 4.90 -9.01 -7.30
C GLN A 43 3.80 -9.51 -8.23
N ALA A 44 3.10 -8.60 -8.89
CA ALA A 44 2.03 -8.99 -9.79
C ALA A 44 2.58 -9.70 -11.03
N PRO A 45 1.80 -10.60 -11.64
CA PRO A 45 2.21 -11.19 -12.92
C PRO A 45 2.43 -10.11 -13.97
N SER A 46 3.36 -10.36 -14.89
CA SER A 46 3.69 -9.35 -15.91
C SER A 46 2.52 -9.00 -16.79
N ASN A 47 1.61 -9.94 -17.06
CA ASN A 47 0.42 -9.62 -17.86
C ASN A 47 -0.53 -8.68 -17.13
N TRP A 48 -0.63 -8.79 -15.80
CA TRP A 48 -1.42 -7.84 -15.00
C TRP A 48 -0.79 -6.44 -15.10
N TYR A 49 0.52 -6.37 -14.87
CA TYR A 49 1.23 -5.10 -14.92
C TYR A 49 1.09 -4.44 -16.30
N ALA A 50 1.27 -5.23 -17.36
CA ALA A 50 1.21 -4.72 -18.72
C ALA A 50 -0.19 -4.23 -19.10
N SER A 51 -1.24 -4.78 -18.48
CA SER A 51 -2.61 -4.40 -18.78
C SER A 51 -3.06 -3.12 -18.07
N ASN A 52 -2.25 -2.62 -17.13
CA ASN A 52 -2.61 -1.39 -16.42
C ASN A 52 -2.42 -0.17 -17.31
N THR A 53 -3.30 0.79 -17.12
CA THR A 53 -3.23 2.04 -17.88
C THR A 53 -1.97 2.82 -17.58
N THR A 54 -1.50 2.80 -16.34
CA THR A 54 -0.36 3.64 -15.92
C THR A 54 0.93 2.87 -15.92
N GLN A 55 1.25 1.83 -15.56
CA GLN A 55 2.53 1.11 -15.52
C GLN A 55 3.64 1.88 -14.78
N PRO A 56 3.39 2.18 -13.49
CA PRO A 56 4.44 2.79 -12.68
C PRO A 56 5.61 1.84 -12.48
N ASP A 57 6.78 2.42 -12.11
CA ASP A 57 8.00 1.65 -11.91
C ASP A 57 7.75 0.45 -10.97
N GLN A 58 8.20 -0.73 -11.40
CA GLN A 58 8.05 -1.94 -10.60
C GLN A 58 9.04 -2.01 -9.44
N ASP A 59 10.15 -1.29 -9.51
CA ASP A 59 11.22 -1.33 -8.51
C ASP A 59 11.01 -0.32 -7.40
N GLN A 60 9.82 -0.34 -6.81
CA GLN A 60 9.45 0.48 -5.67
C GLN A 60 8.48 -0.32 -4.82
N PRO A 61 8.21 0.12 -3.60
CA PRO A 61 7.17 -0.54 -2.80
C PRO A 61 5.81 -0.47 -3.48
N TRP A 62 5.07 -1.56 -3.38
CA TRP A 62 3.69 -1.67 -3.88
C TRP A 62 2.81 -2.12 -2.73
N TYR A 63 1.57 -1.63 -2.71
CA TYR A 63 0.68 -1.78 -1.56
C TYR A 63 -0.63 -2.43 -1.93
N HIS A 64 -1.05 -3.38 -1.11
CA HIS A 64 -2.39 -3.94 -1.19
C HIS A 64 -3.31 -3.06 -0.36
N LEU A 65 -4.38 -2.55 -0.97
CA LEU A 65 -5.24 -1.54 -0.38
C LEU A 65 -6.66 -2.05 -0.27
N LEU A 66 -7.31 -1.71 0.85
CA LEU A 66 -8.76 -1.87 1.01
C LEU A 66 -9.39 -0.51 0.72
N VAL A 67 -10.18 -0.43 -0.34
CA VAL A 67 -10.71 0.85 -0.83
C VAL A 67 -11.94 1.27 -0.04
N HIS A 68 -11.92 2.48 0.49
CA HIS A 68 -13.01 3.00 1.30
C HIS A 68 -14.32 3.08 0.53
N GLY A 69 -15.41 2.67 1.20
CA GLY A 69 -16.75 2.77 0.62
C GLY A 69 -17.03 1.72 -0.43
N SER A 70 -16.28 0.63 -0.44
CA SER A 70 -16.42 -0.41 -1.45
C SER A 70 -16.00 -1.75 -0.86
N ALA A 71 -16.10 -2.80 -1.66
CA ALA A 71 -15.53 -4.10 -1.33
C ALA A 71 -14.29 -4.39 -2.18
N GLN A 72 -13.75 -3.36 -2.85
CA GLN A 72 -12.61 -3.53 -3.76
C GLN A 72 -11.29 -3.58 -3.00
N THR A 73 -10.39 -4.40 -3.53
CA THR A 73 -8.98 -4.34 -3.15
C THR A 73 -8.19 -3.92 -4.38
N THR A 74 -7.16 -3.11 -4.18
CA THR A 74 -6.31 -2.65 -5.27
C THR A 74 -4.86 -2.86 -4.93
N TYR A 75 -4.01 -2.80 -5.94
CA TYR A 75 -2.57 -2.96 -5.80
C TYR A 75 -1.93 -1.75 -6.45
N ALA A 76 -1.27 -0.92 -5.65
CA ALA A 76 -0.84 0.39 -6.11
C ALA A 76 0.62 0.65 -5.76
N ALA A 77 1.33 1.30 -6.68
CA ALA A 77 2.70 1.71 -6.48
C ALA A 77 2.79 2.88 -5.53
N GLU A 78 3.86 2.94 -4.76
CA GLU A 78 4.07 4.00 -3.77
C GLU A 78 3.98 5.39 -4.37
N GLN A 79 4.50 5.58 -5.58
CA GLN A 79 4.52 6.90 -6.22
C GLN A 79 3.14 7.49 -6.44
N ASN A 80 2.11 6.65 -6.47
CA ASN A 80 0.73 7.10 -6.68
C ASN A 80 -0.02 7.34 -5.38
N LEU A 81 0.64 7.18 -4.25
CA LEU A 81 -0.01 7.27 -2.94
C LEU A 81 0.56 8.41 -2.12
N GLU A 82 -0.28 9.01 -1.32
CA GLU A 82 0.15 9.92 -0.27
C GLU A 82 -0.62 9.61 1.01
N GLU A 83 -0.11 10.05 2.12
CA GLU A 83 -0.75 9.81 3.40
C GLU A 83 -2.08 10.55 3.45
N ASP A 84 -3.13 9.86 3.91
CA ASP A 84 -4.43 10.50 4.13
C ASP A 84 -4.46 10.99 5.57
N LEU A 85 -4.49 12.30 5.74
CA LEU A 85 -4.44 12.94 7.06
C LEU A 85 -5.82 13.21 7.63
N SER A 86 -6.89 12.70 7.00
CA SER A 86 -8.26 12.97 7.48
C SER A 86 -8.54 12.33 8.83
N GLY A 87 -7.84 11.26 9.17
CA GLY A 87 -8.11 10.51 10.40
C GLY A 87 -9.41 9.73 10.35
N GLN A 88 -10.07 9.63 9.20
CA GLN A 88 -11.36 8.98 9.07
C GLN A 88 -11.19 7.48 8.79
N ALA A 89 -11.99 6.66 9.48
CA ALA A 89 -11.97 5.22 9.27
C ALA A 89 -12.30 4.87 7.82
N VAL A 90 -11.81 3.71 7.40
CA VAL A 90 -12.11 3.15 6.07
C VAL A 90 -13.23 2.13 6.24
N GLU A 91 -14.29 2.26 5.42
CA GLU A 91 -15.40 1.31 5.43
C GLU A 91 -15.18 0.27 4.36
N HIS A 92 -14.86 -0.93 4.78
CA HIS A 92 -14.58 -2.05 3.87
C HIS A 92 -14.85 -3.36 4.62
N PRO A 93 -15.45 -4.36 3.97
CA PRO A 93 -15.80 -5.60 4.65
C PRO A 93 -14.61 -6.36 5.24
N LEU A 94 -13.42 -6.20 4.69
CA LEU A 94 -12.23 -6.91 5.18
C LEU A 94 -11.51 -6.19 6.31
N VAL A 95 -11.90 -4.98 6.67
CA VAL A 95 -11.24 -4.25 7.75
C VAL A 95 -11.29 -5.06 9.04
N LYS A 96 -12.46 -5.56 9.42
CA LYS A 96 -12.59 -6.32 10.67
C LYS A 96 -11.87 -7.65 10.62
N TYR A 97 -11.56 -8.15 9.43
CA TYR A 97 -10.86 -9.42 9.28
C TYR A 97 -9.35 -9.27 9.50
N PHE A 98 -8.78 -8.15 9.05
CA PHE A 98 -7.33 -7.95 9.07
C PHE A 98 -6.84 -6.99 10.15
N PHE A 99 -7.73 -6.23 10.77
CA PHE A 99 -7.34 -5.22 11.75
C PHE A 99 -8.08 -5.44 13.05
N LYS A 100 -7.37 -5.26 14.17
CA LYS A 100 -7.95 -5.48 15.51
C LYS A 100 -8.40 -4.19 16.18
N SER A 101 -7.94 -3.02 15.70
CA SER A 101 -8.35 -1.74 16.28
C SER A 101 -8.07 -0.60 15.33
N PHE A 102 -8.72 0.53 15.60
CA PHE A 102 -8.48 1.80 14.91
C PHE A 102 -8.36 2.88 15.95
N LYS A 103 -7.24 3.56 15.98
CA LYS A 103 -6.96 4.54 17.02
C LYS A 103 -6.04 5.62 16.48
N GLY A 104 -6.42 6.89 16.71
CA GLY A 104 -5.59 8.00 16.29
C GLY A 104 -5.36 8.07 14.79
N GLY A 105 -6.35 7.67 14.00
CA GLY A 105 -6.24 7.71 12.55
C GLY A 105 -5.41 6.58 11.96
N LYS A 106 -5.17 5.53 12.72
CA LYS A 106 -4.37 4.41 12.25
C LYS A 106 -4.98 3.10 12.68
N TYR A 107 -4.94 2.11 11.79
CA TYR A 107 -5.37 0.75 12.08
C TYR A 107 -4.20 -0.09 12.59
N ASP A 108 -4.52 -1.06 13.43
CA ASP A 108 -3.54 -1.99 13.96
C ASP A 108 -3.80 -3.36 13.39
N ARG A 109 -2.83 -3.90 12.64
CA ARG A 109 -2.95 -5.21 11.98
C ARG A 109 -3.04 -6.32 13.02
N ASN A 110 -3.83 -7.35 12.71
CA ASN A 110 -3.80 -8.62 13.44
C ASN A 110 -2.81 -9.57 12.75
N ASP A 111 -2.85 -10.85 13.14
CA ASP A 111 -1.91 -11.84 12.63
C ASP A 111 -2.40 -12.57 11.38
N GLU A 112 -3.54 -12.19 10.83
CA GLU A 112 -4.07 -12.84 9.64
C GLU A 112 -3.16 -12.54 8.45
N LEU A 113 -2.83 -13.58 7.72
CA LEU A 113 -1.95 -13.42 6.56
C LEU A 113 -2.74 -12.91 5.37
N TRP A 114 -2.18 -11.91 4.69
CA TRP A 114 -2.70 -11.49 3.41
C TRP A 114 -2.23 -12.51 2.36
N PRO A 115 -3.13 -13.06 1.55
CA PRO A 115 -2.70 -13.95 0.46
C PRO A 115 -1.74 -13.18 -0.45
N SER A 116 -0.66 -13.81 -0.83
CA SER A 116 0.31 -13.14 -1.67
C SER A 116 -0.32 -12.76 -2.99
N TRP A 117 0.21 -11.72 -3.53
CA TRP A 117 -0.23 -10.99 -4.73
C TRP A 117 -1.48 -11.46 -5.36
#